data_d229b9671b17f1f47912eaadf169739e
#
_entry.id   d229b9671b17f1f47912eaadf169739e
#
_cell.length_a   1.000
_cell.length_b   1.000
_cell.length_c   1.000
_cell.angle_alpha   90.00
_cell.angle_beta   90.00
_cell.angle_gamma   90.00
#
_symmetry.space_group_name_H-M   'P 1'
#
loop_
_entity.id
_entity.type
_entity.pdbx_description
1 polymer ?
#
loop_
_entity_poly.entity_id
_entity_poly.type
_entity_poly.pdbx_seq_one_letter_code
_entity_poly.pdbx_strand_id
1 'polypeptide(L)'
;MVGQLFNLDGISGKNLDDIRHKYYVIKMDRETYSSNIKFYKEEIFQYSSTYLSMFINRIFEGKSDIYNYLEYKYFLGLNKSKYYTNAGLGGESIMSMSDFSNFIDNEINDDPIASREEIIKYMYCIEIQALVADFEKLVIQAEELVYIFYEKFNKPKIFQSHETKEGLTTIYSIESRFISSILESIIIKSTSILDYLSKFVFEAENIPKDFNTYPTRKSFDYNHGKTKLDEKNQRLRINWTEKDRINTIFDENNESIFILKKLRNQIIHDGFLDVDNTIYENKINGVLKERFILMPDFNSKNLTRYKSRKLFYSQDKKINLELPKLLEVLLNSTHQTLNVLLKKYWFAEMSEEFSLTLQSN
;
A
#
# COMPACT_ATOMS: atom_id res chain seq x y z
N MET A 1 1.57 3.76 30.90
CA MET A 1 2.93 3.61 30.34
C MET A 1 3.27 4.87 29.57
N VAL A 2 4.47 5.41 29.73
CA VAL A 2 4.90 6.64 29.06
C VAL A 2 5.15 6.31 27.60
N GLY A 3 4.53 7.05 26.68
CA GLY A 3 4.78 6.90 25.23
C GLY A 3 6.26 7.12 24.92
N GLN A 4 6.79 6.35 23.98
CA GLN A 4 8.18 6.44 23.57
C GLN A 4 8.28 7.39 22.40
N LEU A 5 9.16 8.40 22.48
CA LEU A 5 9.43 9.38 21.46
C LEU A 5 10.65 8.95 20.64
N PHE A 6 10.49 8.91 19.31
CA PHE A 6 11.58 8.67 18.38
C PHE A 6 11.84 9.90 17.53
N ASN A 7 13.10 10.24 17.36
CA ASN A 7 13.53 11.33 16.52
C ASN A 7 13.92 10.85 15.12
N LEU A 8 13.65 11.66 14.13
CA LEU A 8 14.04 11.36 12.74
C LEU A 8 15.57 11.37 12.57
N ASP A 9 16.31 12.09 13.41
CA ASP A 9 17.77 12.15 13.44
C ASP A 9 18.44 11.03 14.26
N GLY A 10 17.67 10.06 14.70
CA GLY A 10 18.18 8.89 15.42
C GLY A 10 18.63 9.13 16.84
N ILE A 11 18.33 10.28 17.48
CA ILE A 11 18.74 10.60 18.83
C ILE A 11 17.55 10.55 19.77
N SER A 12 17.51 9.53 20.64
CA SER A 12 16.47 9.41 21.65
C SER A 12 16.64 10.47 22.77
N GLY A 13 15.53 11.00 23.29
CA GLY A 13 15.52 11.81 24.50
C GLY A 13 15.69 13.31 24.32
N LYS A 14 15.58 13.85 23.12
CA LYS A 14 15.48 15.31 22.94
C LYS A 14 14.13 15.81 23.45
N ASN A 15 14.16 16.97 24.15
CA ASN A 15 12.97 17.64 24.65
C ASN A 15 11.99 17.96 23.52
N LEU A 16 10.70 17.81 23.80
CA LEU A 16 9.58 18.13 22.90
C LEU A 16 9.56 19.60 22.41
N ASP A 17 10.31 20.49 23.07
CA ASP A 17 10.33 21.92 22.77
C ASP A 17 11.14 22.27 21.51
N ASP A 18 11.91 21.33 20.95
CA ASP A 18 12.66 21.58 19.70
C ASP A 18 11.82 21.19 18.48
N ILE A 19 10.91 22.09 18.09
CA ILE A 19 9.95 21.96 16.98
C ILE A 19 10.63 21.70 15.61
N ARG A 20 11.94 21.89 15.50
CA ARG A 20 12.71 21.71 14.26
C ARG A 20 12.86 20.25 13.84
N HIS A 21 12.64 19.31 14.76
CA HIS A 21 12.70 17.88 14.48
C HIS A 21 11.31 17.29 14.52
N LYS A 22 10.91 16.62 13.44
CA LYS A 22 9.68 15.83 13.42
C LYS A 22 9.88 14.55 14.25
N TYR A 23 9.04 14.35 15.24
CA TYR A 23 9.07 13.17 16.11
C TYR A 23 8.03 12.15 15.68
N TYR A 24 8.39 10.89 15.81
CA TYR A 24 7.44 9.80 15.73
C TYR A 24 7.01 9.41 17.15
N VAL A 25 5.77 9.69 17.52
CA VAL A 25 5.26 9.42 18.86
C VAL A 25 4.39 8.17 18.81
N ILE A 26 4.71 7.19 19.63
CA ILE A 26 3.85 6.04 19.86
C ILE A 26 3.40 6.02 21.32
N LYS A 27 2.10 6.01 21.51
CA LYS A 27 1.49 5.63 22.78
C LYS A 27 1.22 4.14 22.78
N MET A 28 1.70 3.43 23.78
CA MET A 28 1.51 1.99 23.92
C MET A 28 0.09 1.58 24.36
N ASP A 29 -0.79 2.52 24.64
CA ASP A 29 -2.21 2.23 24.86
C ASP A 29 -2.90 2.10 23.48
N ARG A 30 -3.61 1.01 23.30
CA ARG A 30 -4.30 0.63 22.05
C ARG A 30 -5.23 1.70 21.47
N GLU A 31 -5.52 2.77 22.22
CA GLU A 31 -6.51 3.78 21.85
C GLU A 31 -5.96 5.12 21.36
N THR A 32 -4.64 5.38 21.45
CA THR A 32 -4.10 6.67 20.98
C THR A 32 -2.77 6.51 20.27
N TYR A 33 -2.86 6.40 18.99
CA TYR A 33 -1.75 6.38 18.05
C TYR A 33 -1.59 7.78 17.46
N SER A 34 -0.53 8.48 17.77
CA SER A 34 -0.23 9.72 17.07
C SER A 34 1.18 9.69 16.51
N SER A 35 1.30 9.78 15.20
CA SER A 35 2.57 10.01 14.53
C SER A 35 2.54 11.35 13.81
N ASN A 36 3.71 11.95 13.58
CA ASN A 36 3.82 13.13 12.73
C ASN A 36 3.60 12.79 11.24
N ILE A 37 3.55 11.51 10.91
CA ILE A 37 3.19 11.01 9.59
C ILE A 37 1.71 10.68 9.63
N LYS A 38 0.91 11.43 8.87
CA LYS A 38 -0.52 11.13 8.74
C LYS A 38 -0.69 9.97 7.77
N PHE A 39 -1.02 8.80 8.28
CA PHE A 39 -1.24 7.60 7.46
C PHE A 39 -2.63 7.55 6.80
N TYR A 40 -3.54 8.45 7.16
CA TYR A 40 -4.92 8.48 6.64
C TYR A 40 -5.63 7.11 6.72
N LYS A 41 -5.22 6.27 7.67
CA LYS A 41 -5.61 4.86 7.73
C LYS A 41 -7.12 4.69 7.85
N GLU A 42 -7.76 5.46 8.72
CA GLU A 42 -9.20 5.39 8.94
C GLU A 42 -9.96 5.81 7.69
N GLU A 43 -9.55 6.92 7.08
CA GLU A 43 -10.16 7.42 5.84
C GLU A 43 -9.92 6.47 4.66
N ILE A 44 -8.70 5.92 4.54
CA ILE A 44 -8.35 4.95 3.51
C ILE A 44 -9.21 3.70 3.66
N PHE A 45 -9.37 3.17 4.88
CA PHE A 45 -10.18 1.98 5.13
C PHE A 45 -11.67 2.23 4.91
N GLN A 46 -12.17 3.40 5.29
CA GLN A 46 -13.54 3.79 4.98
C GLN A 46 -13.77 3.82 3.47
N TYR A 47 -12.85 4.39 2.71
CA TYR A 47 -12.97 4.48 1.26
C TYR A 47 -12.80 3.12 0.57
N SER A 48 -11.91 2.26 1.03
CA SER A 48 -11.75 0.90 0.49
C SER A 48 -12.99 0.04 0.77
N SER A 49 -13.59 0.15 1.94
CA SER A 49 -14.86 -0.51 2.28
C SER A 49 -16.02 0.02 1.44
N THR A 50 -16.07 1.34 1.20
CA THR A 50 -17.07 1.95 0.31
C THR A 50 -16.87 1.48 -1.13
N TYR A 51 -15.63 1.36 -1.59
CA TYR A 51 -15.31 0.79 -2.90
C TYR A 51 -15.85 -0.64 -3.06
N LEU A 52 -15.63 -1.49 -2.05
CA LEU A 52 -16.13 -2.85 -2.07
C LEU A 52 -17.66 -2.89 -2.12
N SER A 53 -18.33 -2.08 -1.30
CA SER A 53 -19.79 -1.97 -1.28
C SER A 53 -20.35 -1.51 -2.63
N MET A 54 -19.71 -0.51 -3.25
CA MET A 54 -20.03 -0.06 -4.60
C MET A 54 -19.90 -1.19 -5.62
N PHE A 55 -18.80 -1.93 -5.56
CA PHE A 55 -18.51 -3.01 -6.49
C PHE A 55 -19.58 -4.12 -6.41
N ILE A 56 -19.91 -4.53 -5.18
CA ILE A 56 -20.97 -5.51 -4.91
C ILE A 56 -22.34 -5.02 -5.45
N ASN A 57 -22.69 -3.78 -5.14
CA ASN A 57 -23.97 -3.21 -5.59
C ASN A 57 -24.09 -3.17 -7.13
N ARG A 58 -23.01 -2.84 -7.84
CA ARG A 58 -23.01 -2.85 -9.32
C ARG A 58 -23.12 -4.23 -9.90
N ILE A 59 -22.45 -5.23 -9.33
CA ILE A 59 -22.50 -6.62 -9.81
C ILE A 59 -23.88 -7.24 -9.56
N PHE A 60 -24.48 -6.96 -8.41
CA PHE A 60 -25.79 -7.49 -8.03
C PHE A 60 -26.97 -6.59 -8.44
N GLU A 61 -26.71 -5.48 -9.14
CA GLU A 61 -27.76 -4.56 -9.61
C GLU A 61 -28.71 -4.13 -8.49
N GLY A 62 -28.19 -3.84 -7.30
CA GLY A 62 -28.93 -3.44 -6.13
C GLY A 62 -29.62 -4.58 -5.35
N LYS A 63 -29.50 -5.84 -5.78
CA LYS A 63 -30.10 -7.00 -5.08
C LYS A 63 -29.23 -7.47 -3.90
N SER A 64 -29.11 -6.62 -2.88
CA SER A 64 -28.28 -6.90 -1.69
C SER A 64 -28.74 -8.14 -0.91
N ASP A 65 -30.03 -8.49 -0.94
CA ASP A 65 -30.55 -9.63 -0.21
C ASP A 65 -29.97 -10.96 -0.71
N ILE A 66 -29.77 -11.10 -2.02
CA ILE A 66 -29.14 -12.29 -2.61
C ILE A 66 -27.67 -12.36 -2.19
N TYR A 67 -26.93 -11.24 -2.24
CA TYR A 67 -25.55 -11.20 -1.78
C TYR A 67 -25.45 -11.62 -0.31
N ASN A 68 -26.27 -11.03 0.57
CA ASN A 68 -26.29 -11.34 2.00
C ASN A 68 -26.63 -12.82 2.27
N TYR A 69 -27.57 -13.38 1.51
CA TYR A 69 -27.90 -14.80 1.60
C TYR A 69 -26.70 -15.69 1.26
N LEU A 70 -26.00 -15.37 0.16
CA LEU A 70 -24.83 -16.13 -0.29
C LEU A 70 -23.65 -15.97 0.69
N GLU A 71 -23.46 -14.77 1.24
CA GLU A 71 -22.47 -14.51 2.28
C GLU A 71 -22.74 -15.36 3.52
N TYR A 72 -23.98 -15.40 3.99
CA TYR A 72 -24.37 -16.23 5.13
C TYR A 72 -24.13 -17.71 4.84
N LYS A 73 -24.54 -18.19 3.66
CA LYS A 73 -24.43 -19.60 3.28
C LYS A 73 -22.98 -20.04 3.08
N TYR A 74 -22.19 -19.29 2.34
CA TYR A 74 -20.85 -19.69 1.89
C TYR A 74 -19.70 -19.16 2.76
N PHE A 75 -19.90 -18.09 3.48
CA PHE A 75 -18.86 -17.49 4.32
C PHE A 75 -19.09 -17.72 5.82
N LEU A 76 -20.29 -17.45 6.31
CA LEU A 76 -20.62 -17.52 7.74
C LEU A 76 -21.14 -18.90 8.16
N GLY A 77 -21.59 -19.71 7.22
CA GLY A 77 -22.10 -21.05 7.49
C GLY A 77 -21.06 -21.99 8.13
N LEU A 78 -21.50 -22.83 9.07
CA LEU A 78 -20.65 -23.80 9.78
C LEU A 78 -20.15 -24.96 8.91
N ASN A 79 -20.56 -25.04 7.65
CA ASN A 79 -20.27 -26.12 6.72
C ASN A 79 -19.05 -25.84 5.84
N LYS A 80 -18.69 -26.80 4.99
CA LYS A 80 -17.57 -26.76 4.03
C LYS A 80 -17.55 -25.52 3.10
N SER A 81 -18.65 -24.79 3.03
CA SER A 81 -18.84 -23.64 2.13
C SER A 81 -17.78 -22.54 2.23
N LYS A 82 -17.29 -22.22 3.44
CA LYS A 82 -16.21 -21.24 3.58
C LYS A 82 -14.89 -21.67 2.92
N TYR A 83 -14.69 -22.96 2.69
CA TYR A 83 -13.50 -23.43 1.95
C TYR A 83 -13.58 -23.04 0.47
N TYR A 84 -14.77 -22.99 -0.11
CA TYR A 84 -14.95 -22.52 -1.48
C TYR A 84 -14.59 -21.05 -1.64
N THR A 85 -14.98 -20.20 -0.70
CA THR A 85 -14.69 -18.76 -0.76
C THR A 85 -13.21 -18.44 -0.58
N ASN A 86 -12.48 -19.24 0.19
CA ASN A 86 -11.07 -19.01 0.48
C ASN A 86 -10.12 -19.74 -0.49
N ALA A 87 -10.64 -20.69 -1.27
CA ALA A 87 -9.82 -21.47 -2.18
C ALA A 87 -9.14 -20.60 -3.23
N GLY A 88 -7.80 -20.66 -3.27
CA GLY A 88 -6.99 -19.92 -4.24
C GLY A 88 -6.80 -18.42 -3.94
N LEU A 89 -7.29 -17.89 -2.82
CA LEU A 89 -7.15 -16.48 -2.43
C LEU A 89 -5.98 -16.21 -1.48
N GLY A 90 -5.02 -17.11 -1.41
CA GLY A 90 -3.82 -16.94 -0.58
C GLY A 90 -3.99 -17.33 0.89
N GLY A 91 -5.17 -17.81 1.27
CA GLY A 91 -5.44 -18.44 2.57
C GLY A 91 -5.30 -19.95 2.53
N GLU A 92 -5.06 -20.57 3.70
CA GLU A 92 -5.09 -22.03 3.80
C GLU A 92 -6.48 -22.54 3.48
N SER A 93 -6.55 -23.44 2.50
CA SER A 93 -7.76 -24.17 2.13
C SER A 93 -7.40 -25.62 1.88
N ILE A 94 -8.19 -26.54 2.42
CA ILE A 94 -8.04 -27.98 2.16
C ILE A 94 -8.62 -28.39 0.79
N MET A 95 -9.08 -27.41 0.03
CA MET A 95 -9.66 -27.63 -1.30
C MET A 95 -8.58 -27.52 -2.38
N SER A 96 -8.53 -28.49 -3.27
CA SER A 96 -7.66 -28.45 -4.44
C SER A 96 -8.27 -27.59 -5.56
N MET A 97 -7.44 -27.17 -6.54
CA MET A 97 -7.92 -26.45 -7.72
C MET A 97 -8.97 -27.28 -8.50
N SER A 98 -8.81 -28.60 -8.57
CA SER A 98 -9.77 -29.48 -9.25
C SER A 98 -11.12 -29.56 -8.53
N ASP A 99 -11.12 -29.59 -7.19
CA ASP A 99 -12.35 -29.58 -6.40
C ASP A 99 -13.08 -28.24 -6.56
N PHE A 100 -12.34 -27.13 -6.55
CA PHE A 100 -12.91 -25.80 -6.79
C PHE A 100 -13.50 -25.68 -8.20
N SER A 101 -12.80 -26.15 -9.24
CA SER A 101 -13.34 -26.16 -10.61
C SER A 101 -14.59 -27.02 -10.70
N ASN A 102 -14.58 -28.21 -10.10
CA ASN A 102 -15.75 -29.07 -10.09
C ASN A 102 -16.95 -28.40 -9.40
N PHE A 103 -16.70 -27.72 -8.27
CA PHE A 103 -17.76 -26.96 -7.60
C PHE A 103 -18.32 -25.87 -8.53
N ILE A 104 -17.49 -25.05 -9.15
CA ILE A 104 -17.95 -23.98 -10.05
C ILE A 104 -18.65 -24.52 -11.30
N ASP A 105 -18.17 -25.63 -11.86
CA ASP A 105 -18.69 -26.14 -13.12
C ASP A 105 -19.93 -27.02 -12.96
N ASN A 106 -20.05 -27.75 -11.86
CA ASN A 106 -21.05 -28.82 -11.72
C ASN A 106 -21.93 -28.69 -10.47
N GLU A 107 -21.39 -28.31 -9.29
CA GLU A 107 -22.15 -28.48 -8.03
C GLU A 107 -23.02 -27.25 -7.67
N ILE A 108 -22.71 -26.04 -8.17
CA ILE A 108 -23.42 -24.82 -7.78
C ILE A 108 -24.82 -24.66 -8.39
N ASN A 109 -25.24 -25.61 -9.21
CA ASN A 109 -26.58 -25.61 -9.86
C ASN A 109 -27.75 -25.94 -8.90
N ASP A 110 -27.46 -26.44 -7.71
CA ASP A 110 -28.47 -26.98 -6.79
C ASP A 110 -28.88 -26.00 -5.67
N ASP A 111 -28.59 -24.69 -5.83
CA ASP A 111 -29.02 -23.70 -4.83
C ASP A 111 -30.53 -23.39 -5.03
N PRO A 112 -31.36 -23.51 -3.97
CA PRO A 112 -32.81 -23.30 -4.09
C PRO A 112 -33.21 -21.82 -4.18
N ILE A 113 -32.30 -20.89 -3.87
CA ILE A 113 -32.61 -19.45 -3.75
C ILE A 113 -31.82 -18.62 -4.76
N ALA A 114 -30.56 -18.99 -5.03
CA ALA A 114 -29.68 -18.27 -5.92
C ALA A 114 -29.35 -19.04 -7.18
N SER A 115 -29.36 -18.36 -8.30
CA SER A 115 -28.95 -18.96 -9.59
C SER A 115 -27.41 -19.17 -9.60
N ARG A 116 -26.97 -20.05 -10.51
CA ARG A 116 -25.54 -20.27 -10.76
C ARG A 116 -24.81 -18.95 -11.07
N GLU A 117 -25.41 -18.07 -11.85
CA GLU A 117 -24.85 -16.77 -12.18
C GLU A 117 -24.63 -15.90 -10.92
N GLU A 118 -25.58 -15.89 -9.99
CA GLU A 118 -25.48 -15.13 -8.75
C GLU A 118 -24.39 -15.68 -7.82
N ILE A 119 -24.21 -17.01 -7.78
CA ILE A 119 -23.13 -17.63 -7.03
C ILE A 119 -21.76 -17.26 -7.64
N ILE A 120 -21.64 -17.26 -8.97
CA ILE A 120 -20.43 -16.83 -9.65
C ILE A 120 -20.16 -15.33 -9.39
N LYS A 121 -21.18 -14.47 -9.43
CA LYS A 121 -21.08 -13.06 -9.05
C LYS A 121 -20.55 -12.89 -7.64
N TYR A 122 -21.09 -13.67 -6.70
CA TYR A 122 -20.65 -13.66 -5.30
C TYR A 122 -19.17 -14.08 -5.18
N MET A 123 -18.78 -15.19 -5.79
CA MET A 123 -17.40 -15.68 -5.74
C MET A 123 -16.41 -14.67 -6.36
N TYR A 124 -16.82 -13.98 -7.44
CA TYR A 124 -16.02 -12.90 -8.01
C TYR A 124 -15.89 -11.69 -7.07
N CYS A 125 -16.96 -11.31 -6.35
CA CYS A 125 -16.89 -10.27 -5.32
C CYS A 125 -15.94 -10.64 -4.18
N ILE A 126 -15.84 -11.92 -3.80
CA ILE A 126 -14.85 -12.39 -2.83
C ILE A 126 -13.41 -12.19 -3.33
N GLU A 127 -13.13 -12.34 -4.62
CA GLU A 127 -11.81 -12.00 -5.17
C GLU A 127 -11.50 -10.50 -5.05
N ILE A 128 -12.50 -9.63 -5.25
CA ILE A 128 -12.33 -8.18 -5.06
C ILE A 128 -12.15 -7.85 -3.58
N GLN A 129 -12.87 -8.52 -2.69
CA GLN A 129 -12.69 -8.38 -1.24
C GLN A 129 -11.27 -8.77 -0.81
N ALA A 130 -10.72 -9.85 -1.35
CA ALA A 130 -9.34 -10.26 -1.10
C ALA A 130 -8.34 -9.20 -1.60
N LEU A 131 -8.59 -8.61 -2.78
CA LEU A 131 -7.77 -7.51 -3.31
C LEU A 131 -7.79 -6.28 -2.39
N VAL A 132 -8.95 -5.93 -1.81
CA VAL A 132 -9.12 -4.85 -0.84
C VAL A 132 -8.39 -5.17 0.46
N ALA A 133 -8.54 -6.38 0.99
CA ALA A 133 -7.88 -6.81 2.21
C ALA A 133 -6.34 -6.80 2.08
N ASP A 134 -5.81 -7.23 0.95
CA ASP A 134 -4.37 -7.16 0.67
C ASP A 134 -3.85 -5.72 0.61
N PHE A 135 -4.62 -4.81 0.02
CA PHE A 135 -4.29 -3.38 0.00
C PHE A 135 -4.26 -2.79 1.42
N GLU A 136 -5.29 -3.04 2.22
CA GLU A 136 -5.37 -2.57 3.62
C GLU A 136 -4.22 -3.12 4.46
N LYS A 137 -3.88 -4.40 4.28
CA LYS A 137 -2.72 -5.04 4.91
C LYS A 137 -1.40 -4.38 4.54
N LEU A 138 -1.22 -3.94 3.29
CA LEU A 138 -0.03 -3.21 2.87
C LEU A 138 0.09 -1.85 3.56
N VAL A 139 -1.02 -1.12 3.73
CA VAL A 139 -1.04 0.15 4.47
C VAL A 139 -0.64 -0.07 5.93
N ILE A 140 -1.21 -1.08 6.60
CA ILE A 140 -0.86 -1.46 7.98
C ILE A 140 0.63 -1.82 8.08
N GLN A 141 1.12 -2.69 7.19
CA GLN A 141 2.51 -3.15 7.21
C GLN A 141 3.50 -2.00 6.95
N ALA A 142 3.17 -1.06 6.07
CA ALA A 142 4.01 0.11 5.83
C ALA A 142 4.13 0.97 7.10
N GLU A 143 3.02 1.19 7.80
CA GLU A 143 2.99 1.93 9.07
C GLU A 143 3.82 1.23 10.15
N GLU A 144 3.62 -0.07 10.35
CA GLU A 144 4.36 -0.87 11.32
C GLU A 144 5.87 -0.87 11.07
N LEU A 145 6.27 -1.00 9.81
CA LEU A 145 7.69 -0.98 9.42
C LEU A 145 8.33 0.39 9.67
N VAL A 146 7.63 1.49 9.41
CA VAL A 146 8.11 2.84 9.74
C VAL A 146 8.34 2.99 11.24
N TYR A 147 7.40 2.47 12.04
CA TYR A 147 7.57 2.42 13.49
C TYR A 147 8.83 1.65 13.90
N ILE A 148 8.96 0.41 13.42
CA ILE A 148 10.09 -0.46 13.75
C ILE A 148 11.41 0.19 13.31
N PHE A 149 11.43 0.84 12.14
CA PHE A 149 12.61 1.54 11.65
C PHE A 149 13.08 2.61 12.62
N TYR A 150 12.21 3.56 13.02
CA TYR A 150 12.60 4.64 13.93
C TYR A 150 12.84 4.13 15.35
N GLU A 151 12.11 3.12 15.82
CA GLU A 151 12.40 2.48 17.10
C GLU A 151 13.83 1.92 17.14
N LYS A 152 14.23 1.17 16.11
CA LYS A 152 15.58 0.59 16.05
C LYS A 152 16.65 1.65 15.81
N PHE A 153 16.35 2.60 14.93
CA PHE A 153 17.27 3.66 14.55
C PHE A 153 17.63 4.60 15.73
N ASN A 154 16.75 4.70 16.72
CA ASN A 154 16.96 5.53 17.91
C ASN A 154 17.62 4.79 19.10
N LYS A 155 17.80 3.48 19.03
CA LYS A 155 18.39 2.72 20.16
C LYS A 155 19.88 3.00 20.31
N PRO A 156 20.33 3.61 21.44
CA PRO A 156 21.73 3.99 21.60
C PRO A 156 22.70 2.80 21.74
N LYS A 157 22.23 1.67 22.28
CA LYS A 157 23.10 0.51 22.57
C LYS A 157 23.47 -0.35 21.36
N ILE A 158 22.72 -0.25 20.27
CA ILE A 158 22.98 -1.04 19.05
C ILE A 158 24.19 -0.52 18.29
N PHE A 159 24.48 0.77 18.45
CA PHE A 159 25.52 1.50 17.73
C PHE A 159 26.72 1.88 18.62
N GLN A 160 27.03 1.08 19.65
CA GLN A 160 28.26 1.28 20.40
C GLN A 160 29.47 1.03 19.47
N SER A 161 29.99 2.09 18.88
CA SER A 161 31.36 2.06 18.42
C SER A 161 32.24 1.94 19.65
N HIS A 162 33.15 0.98 19.67
CA HIS A 162 34.14 0.85 20.75
C HIS A 162 35.10 2.05 20.84
N GLU A 163 34.98 3.01 19.95
CA GLU A 163 35.79 4.22 19.89
C GLU A 163 34.91 5.47 19.97
N THR A 164 35.20 6.31 20.95
CA THR A 164 34.66 7.68 21.07
C THR A 164 35.33 8.62 20.07
N LYS A 165 35.28 8.31 18.78
CA LYS A 165 35.83 9.19 17.75
C LYS A 165 34.99 10.44 17.64
N GLU A 166 35.67 11.56 17.68
CA GLU A 166 35.07 12.87 17.45
C GLU A 166 34.79 13.08 15.95
N GLY A 167 33.73 13.80 15.62
CA GLY A 167 33.35 14.11 14.25
C GLY A 167 32.46 13.06 13.60
N LEU A 168 32.54 12.99 12.26
CA LEU A 168 31.74 12.07 11.45
C LEU A 168 32.37 10.66 11.47
N THR A 169 31.57 9.68 11.90
CA THR A 169 31.95 8.27 11.94
C THR A 169 30.93 7.41 11.19
N THR A 170 31.37 6.29 10.65
CA THR A 170 30.55 5.29 10.00
C THR A 170 30.32 4.10 10.90
N ILE A 171 29.10 3.60 10.95
CA ILE A 171 28.75 2.35 11.62
C ILE A 171 28.43 1.31 10.56
N TYR A 172 29.18 0.22 10.65
CA TYR A 172 29.02 -0.94 9.81
C TYR A 172 28.90 -2.17 10.70
N SER A 173 27.67 -2.66 10.85
CA SER A 173 27.35 -3.77 11.77
C SER A 173 26.20 -4.63 11.26
N ILE A 174 25.88 -5.70 11.96
CA ILE A 174 24.69 -6.53 11.69
C ILE A 174 23.43 -5.68 11.84
N GLU A 175 23.40 -4.79 12.83
CA GLU A 175 22.28 -3.91 13.13
C GLU A 175 22.08 -2.87 12.02
N SER A 176 23.18 -2.30 11.47
CA SER A 176 23.05 -1.36 10.34
C SER A 176 22.44 -2.05 9.12
N ARG A 177 22.83 -3.28 8.84
CA ARG A 177 22.22 -4.09 7.77
C ARG A 177 20.75 -4.38 8.02
N PHE A 178 20.38 -4.70 9.27
CA PHE A 178 18.99 -4.95 9.64
C PHE A 178 18.13 -3.70 9.47
N ILE A 179 18.60 -2.53 9.92
CA ILE A 179 17.90 -1.24 9.76
C ILE A 179 17.74 -0.89 8.28
N SER A 180 18.77 -1.09 7.46
CA SER A 180 18.68 -0.87 6.01
C SER A 180 17.66 -1.79 5.35
N SER A 181 17.60 -3.07 5.77
CA SER A 181 16.59 -4.01 5.26
C SER A 181 15.16 -3.61 5.63
N ILE A 182 14.96 -3.03 6.82
CA ILE A 182 13.65 -2.47 7.20
C ILE A 182 13.31 -1.27 6.31
N LEU A 183 14.26 -0.35 6.09
CA LEU A 183 14.09 0.80 5.22
C LEU A 183 13.71 0.39 3.79
N GLU A 184 14.41 -0.57 3.22
CA GLU A 184 14.11 -1.12 1.91
C GLU A 184 12.72 -1.76 1.86
N SER A 185 12.35 -2.48 2.92
CA SER A 185 11.01 -3.09 3.07
C SER A 185 9.92 -2.02 3.13
N ILE A 186 10.13 -0.89 3.80
CA ILE A 186 9.21 0.26 3.80
C ILE A 186 8.99 0.76 2.36
N ILE A 187 10.07 0.99 1.62
CA ILE A 187 9.98 1.48 0.24
C ILE A 187 9.22 0.50 -0.65
N ILE A 188 9.51 -0.80 -0.55
CA ILE A 188 8.84 -1.84 -1.34
C ILE A 188 7.35 -1.90 -0.99
N LYS A 189 7.00 -2.01 0.30
CA LYS A 189 5.61 -2.13 0.74
C LYS A 189 4.79 -0.89 0.41
N SER A 190 5.34 0.29 0.66
CA SER A 190 4.68 1.55 0.35
C SER A 190 4.41 1.72 -1.15
N THR A 191 5.37 1.37 -2.00
CA THR A 191 5.16 1.43 -3.45
C THR A 191 4.22 0.35 -3.98
N SER A 192 4.10 -0.79 -3.29
CA SER A 192 3.11 -1.81 -3.63
C SER A 192 1.66 -1.32 -3.45
N ILE A 193 1.42 -0.36 -2.55
CA ILE A 193 0.12 0.32 -2.41
C ILE A 193 -0.32 0.92 -3.76
N LEU A 194 0.62 1.52 -4.52
CA LEU A 194 0.34 2.11 -5.83
C LEU A 194 -0.13 1.06 -6.85
N ASP A 195 0.49 -0.12 -6.80
CA ASP A 195 0.13 -1.23 -7.71
C ASP A 195 -1.29 -1.72 -7.41
N TYR A 196 -1.68 -1.86 -6.13
CA TYR A 196 -3.03 -2.27 -5.73
C TYR A 196 -4.09 -1.23 -6.08
N LEU A 197 -3.81 0.06 -5.87
CA LEU A 197 -4.72 1.12 -6.28
C LEU A 197 -4.93 1.16 -7.79
N SER A 198 -3.89 0.92 -8.56
CA SER A 198 -4.01 0.81 -10.02
C SER A 198 -4.95 -0.33 -10.41
N LYS A 199 -4.91 -1.46 -9.68
CA LYS A 199 -5.86 -2.58 -9.87
C LYS A 199 -7.29 -2.18 -9.52
N PHE A 200 -7.50 -1.45 -8.41
CA PHE A 200 -8.84 -0.96 -8.03
C PHE A 200 -9.48 -0.14 -9.14
N VAL A 201 -8.75 0.84 -9.66
CA VAL A 201 -9.25 1.69 -10.74
C VAL A 201 -9.56 0.86 -11.97
N PHE A 202 -8.67 -0.07 -12.33
CA PHE A 202 -8.84 -0.90 -13.51
C PHE A 202 -10.03 -1.86 -13.40
N GLU A 203 -10.25 -2.48 -12.24
CA GLU A 203 -11.41 -3.34 -12.01
C GLU A 203 -12.72 -2.55 -12.03
N ALA A 204 -12.74 -1.35 -11.43
CA ALA A 204 -13.94 -0.49 -11.46
C ALA A 204 -14.33 -0.05 -12.88
N GLU A 205 -13.35 0.14 -13.77
CA GLU A 205 -13.58 0.47 -15.18
C GLU A 205 -14.00 -0.73 -16.04
N ASN A 206 -13.68 -1.95 -15.60
CA ASN A 206 -13.81 -3.16 -16.41
C ASN A 206 -14.62 -4.26 -15.70
N ILE A 207 -15.67 -3.88 -14.97
CA ILE A 207 -16.56 -4.85 -14.31
C ILE A 207 -17.11 -5.82 -15.37
N PRO A 208 -17.02 -7.14 -15.16
CA PRO A 208 -17.57 -8.12 -16.06
C PRO A 208 -19.09 -7.92 -16.26
N LYS A 209 -19.57 -8.12 -17.48
CA LYS A 209 -21.00 -8.04 -17.80
C LYS A 209 -21.64 -9.42 -17.95
N ASP A 210 -20.84 -10.46 -18.05
CA ASP A 210 -21.26 -11.84 -18.24
C ASP A 210 -20.67 -12.72 -17.13
N PHE A 211 -21.55 -13.40 -16.42
CA PHE A 211 -21.25 -14.33 -15.35
C PHE A 211 -21.79 -15.74 -15.62
N ASN A 212 -22.11 -16.08 -16.88
CA ASN A 212 -22.43 -17.44 -17.26
C ASN A 212 -21.24 -18.39 -17.04
N THR A 213 -20.04 -17.84 -17.13
CA THR A 213 -18.79 -18.51 -16.77
C THR A 213 -18.05 -17.69 -15.73
N TYR A 214 -17.20 -18.32 -14.93
CA TYR A 214 -16.39 -17.62 -13.93
C TYR A 214 -15.39 -16.68 -14.62
N PRO A 215 -15.50 -15.34 -14.42
CA PRO A 215 -14.65 -14.41 -15.13
C PRO A 215 -13.27 -14.29 -14.46
N THR A 216 -12.23 -14.14 -15.26
CA THR A 216 -10.93 -13.75 -14.75
C THR A 216 -10.90 -12.24 -14.50
N ARG A 217 -10.42 -11.81 -13.33
CA ARG A 217 -10.22 -10.39 -13.03
C ARG A 217 -9.33 -9.76 -14.09
N LYS A 218 -9.72 -8.61 -14.60
CA LYS A 218 -8.96 -7.88 -15.64
C LYS A 218 -7.58 -7.44 -15.17
N SER A 219 -7.42 -7.18 -13.87
CA SER A 219 -6.14 -6.83 -13.26
C SER A 219 -5.26 -8.04 -12.91
N PHE A 220 -5.76 -9.27 -13.10
CA PHE A 220 -5.00 -10.48 -12.74
C PHE A 220 -3.70 -10.61 -13.51
N ASP A 221 -3.74 -10.39 -14.82
CA ASP A 221 -2.55 -10.45 -15.69
C ASP A 221 -1.48 -9.41 -15.32
N TYR A 222 -1.86 -8.34 -14.62
CA TYR A 222 -0.92 -7.35 -14.10
C TYR A 222 0.10 -7.95 -13.13
N ASN A 223 -0.31 -8.93 -12.32
CA ASN A 223 0.58 -9.61 -11.37
C ASN A 223 1.67 -10.44 -12.07
N HIS A 224 1.44 -10.83 -13.31
CA HIS A 224 2.37 -11.66 -14.08
C HIS A 224 3.19 -10.87 -15.11
N GLY A 225 3.16 -9.53 -15.04
CA GLY A 225 3.86 -8.67 -15.99
C GLY A 225 3.34 -8.78 -17.43
N LYS A 226 2.17 -9.40 -17.62
CA LYS A 226 1.54 -9.66 -18.92
C LYS A 226 0.34 -8.77 -19.20
N THR A 227 0.10 -7.73 -18.40
CA THR A 227 -0.96 -6.77 -18.70
C THR A 227 -0.69 -6.13 -20.06
N LYS A 228 -1.75 -5.88 -20.79
CA LYS A 228 -1.74 -4.96 -21.93
C LYS A 228 -1.45 -3.55 -21.44
N LEU A 229 -0.23 -3.34 -21.02
CA LEU A 229 0.32 -2.03 -20.73
C LEU A 229 0.34 -1.26 -22.03
N ASP A 230 0.13 0.04 -21.97
CA ASP A 230 0.43 0.91 -23.08
C ASP A 230 1.88 0.64 -23.48
N GLU A 231 2.11 0.14 -24.70
CA GLU A 231 3.42 -0.28 -25.19
C GLU A 231 4.49 0.82 -25.03
N LYS A 232 4.07 2.10 -25.06
CA LYS A 232 4.93 3.25 -24.85
C LYS A 232 5.26 3.53 -23.38
N ASN A 233 4.33 3.30 -22.45
CA ASN A 233 4.43 3.81 -21.07
C ASN A 233 4.42 2.72 -20.00
N GLN A 234 4.22 1.45 -20.37
CA GLN A 234 4.14 0.33 -19.42
C GLN A 234 3.16 0.58 -18.26
N ARG A 235 2.01 1.21 -18.53
CA ARG A 235 0.99 1.56 -17.52
C ARG A 235 -0.35 1.00 -17.91
N LEU A 236 -1.14 0.59 -16.91
CA LEU A 236 -2.55 0.30 -17.12
C LEU A 236 -3.22 1.51 -17.78
N ARG A 237 -3.95 1.28 -18.85
CA ARG A 237 -4.80 2.31 -19.44
C ARG A 237 -6.00 2.51 -18.54
N ILE A 238 -6.08 3.65 -17.94
CA ILE A 238 -7.24 4.12 -17.18
C ILE A 238 -7.91 5.27 -17.95
N ASN A 239 -9.24 5.31 -17.88
CA ASN A 239 -10.04 6.34 -18.56
C ASN A 239 -10.17 7.63 -17.74
N TRP A 240 -9.11 8.00 -17.02
CA TRP A 240 -9.08 9.21 -16.23
C TRP A 240 -8.56 10.38 -17.05
N THR A 241 -9.27 11.50 -17.00
CA THR A 241 -8.83 12.76 -17.60
C THR A 241 -7.62 13.32 -16.85
N GLU A 242 -6.92 14.28 -17.43
CA GLU A 242 -5.82 14.97 -16.74
C GLU A 242 -6.27 15.58 -15.41
N LYS A 243 -7.49 16.16 -15.37
CA LYS A 243 -8.09 16.73 -14.16
C LYS A 243 -8.31 15.68 -13.08
N ASP A 244 -8.75 14.48 -13.43
CA ASP A 244 -8.95 13.36 -12.50
C ASP A 244 -7.63 12.87 -11.89
N ARG A 245 -6.50 13.05 -12.60
CA ARG A 245 -5.18 12.56 -12.18
C ARG A 245 -4.45 13.49 -11.21
N ILE A 246 -4.81 14.76 -11.16
CA ILE A 246 -4.14 15.75 -10.30
C ILE A 246 -4.18 15.30 -8.84
N ASN A 247 -3.03 15.34 -8.16
CA ASN A 247 -2.81 14.92 -6.77
C ASN A 247 -3.07 13.43 -6.48
N THR A 248 -3.37 12.61 -7.48
CA THR A 248 -3.54 11.17 -7.33
C THR A 248 -2.22 10.42 -7.56
N ILE A 249 -2.24 9.09 -7.42
CA ILE A 249 -1.08 8.23 -7.76
C ILE A 249 -0.71 8.27 -9.26
N PHE A 250 -1.60 8.78 -10.10
CA PHE A 250 -1.43 8.91 -11.54
C PHE A 250 -0.97 10.31 -11.97
N ASP A 251 -0.74 11.21 -11.01
CA ASP A 251 -0.19 12.54 -11.29
C ASP A 251 1.25 12.43 -11.74
N GLU A 252 1.50 12.76 -13.02
CA GLU A 252 2.83 12.71 -13.63
C GLU A 252 3.78 13.78 -13.10
N ASN A 253 3.26 14.79 -12.39
CA ASN A 253 4.06 15.85 -11.77
C ASN A 253 4.45 15.55 -10.33
N ASN A 254 3.96 14.46 -9.74
CA ASN A 254 4.27 14.08 -8.36
C ASN A 254 5.69 13.52 -8.22
N GLU A 255 6.64 14.41 -7.90
CA GLU A 255 8.06 14.07 -7.76
C GLU A 255 8.31 13.01 -6.67
N SER A 256 7.61 13.09 -5.54
CA SER A 256 7.78 12.15 -4.42
C SER A 256 7.42 10.71 -4.81
N ILE A 257 6.34 10.53 -5.57
CA ILE A 257 5.96 9.20 -6.08
C ILE A 257 7.01 8.69 -7.08
N PHE A 258 7.56 9.56 -7.93
CA PHE A 258 8.65 9.19 -8.82
C PHE A 258 9.89 8.74 -8.06
N ILE A 259 10.30 9.48 -7.05
CA ILE A 259 11.45 9.15 -6.19
C ILE A 259 11.24 7.77 -5.57
N LEU A 260 10.10 7.52 -4.93
CA LEU A 260 9.79 6.23 -4.32
C LEU A 260 9.84 5.08 -5.33
N LYS A 261 9.23 5.24 -6.51
CA LYS A 261 9.28 4.24 -7.59
C LYS A 261 10.72 3.97 -8.07
N LYS A 262 11.57 5.00 -8.16
CA LYS A 262 12.97 4.83 -8.55
C LYS A 262 13.79 4.12 -7.48
N LEU A 263 13.59 4.46 -6.21
CA LEU A 263 14.22 3.76 -5.09
C LEU A 263 13.80 2.28 -5.05
N ARG A 264 12.50 2.00 -5.19
CA ARG A 264 12.00 0.62 -5.26
C ARG A 264 12.62 -0.15 -6.43
N ASN A 265 12.67 0.44 -7.61
CA ASN A 265 13.25 -0.22 -8.79
C ASN A 265 14.75 -0.48 -8.61
N GLN A 266 15.47 0.44 -7.96
CA GLN A 266 16.87 0.22 -7.58
C GLN A 266 17.02 -1.00 -6.66
N ILE A 267 16.19 -1.10 -5.62
CA ILE A 267 16.23 -2.21 -4.67
C ILE A 267 15.92 -3.54 -5.36
N ILE A 268 14.88 -3.59 -6.20
CA ILE A 268 14.40 -4.85 -6.78
C ILE A 268 15.32 -5.35 -7.92
N HIS A 269 15.83 -4.44 -8.74
CA HIS A 269 16.56 -4.83 -9.95
C HIS A 269 18.08 -4.81 -9.78
N ASP A 270 18.60 -3.90 -8.96
CA ASP A 270 20.04 -3.69 -8.79
C ASP A 270 20.54 -4.15 -7.39
N GLY A 271 19.65 -4.66 -6.53
CA GLY A 271 19.95 -5.18 -5.21
C GLY A 271 19.68 -4.18 -4.10
N PHE A 272 20.68 -3.46 -3.59
CA PHE A 272 20.55 -2.61 -2.41
C PHE A 272 20.64 -1.12 -2.75
N LEU A 273 20.07 -0.27 -1.88
CA LEU A 273 20.29 1.17 -1.94
C LEU A 273 21.74 1.54 -1.59
N ASP A 274 22.35 0.80 -0.67
CA ASP A 274 23.75 0.93 -0.31
C ASP A 274 24.36 -0.48 -0.14
N VAL A 275 25.45 -0.76 -0.84
CA VAL A 275 26.14 -2.06 -0.79
C VAL A 275 26.66 -2.34 0.63
N ASP A 276 27.13 -1.33 1.33
CA ASP A 276 27.73 -1.46 2.65
C ASP A 276 26.76 -1.19 3.81
N ASN A 277 25.52 -0.78 3.52
CA ASN A 277 24.48 -0.49 4.52
C ASN A 277 24.97 0.42 5.65
N THR A 278 25.57 1.55 5.28
CA THR A 278 26.29 2.43 6.19
C THR A 278 25.34 3.38 6.93
N ILE A 279 25.46 3.43 8.25
CA ILE A 279 24.86 4.44 9.10
C ILE A 279 25.95 5.40 9.54
N TYR A 280 25.68 6.69 9.44
CA TYR A 280 26.59 7.76 9.84
C TYR A 280 26.19 8.32 11.20
N GLU A 281 27.17 8.60 12.04
CA GLU A 281 27.03 9.33 13.30
C GLU A 281 27.97 10.53 13.32
N ASN A 282 27.43 11.68 13.72
CA ASN A 282 28.21 12.88 13.98
C ASN A 282 28.25 13.18 15.47
N LYS A 283 29.46 13.18 16.07
CA LYS A 283 29.70 13.46 17.49
C LYS A 283 30.45 14.76 17.64
N ILE A 284 30.01 15.59 18.58
CA ILE A 284 30.66 16.86 18.95
C ILE A 284 30.84 16.87 20.46
N ASN A 285 32.06 17.03 20.93
CA ASN A 285 32.44 16.94 22.34
C ASN A 285 31.99 15.60 22.98
N GLY A 286 32.15 14.49 22.27
CA GLY A 286 31.75 13.16 22.71
C GLY A 286 30.25 12.92 22.74
N VAL A 287 29.43 13.90 22.35
CA VAL A 287 27.97 13.80 22.34
C VAL A 287 27.47 13.54 20.92
N LEU A 288 26.65 12.51 20.75
CA LEU A 288 25.98 12.23 19.47
C LEU A 288 25.02 13.38 19.13
N LYS A 289 25.28 14.07 18.02
CA LYS A 289 24.46 15.19 17.53
C LYS A 289 23.48 14.77 16.46
N GLU A 290 23.84 13.79 15.67
CA GLU A 290 23.02 13.34 14.55
C GLU A 290 23.40 11.91 14.16
N ARG A 291 22.40 11.13 13.75
CA ARG A 291 22.55 9.85 13.10
C ARG A 291 21.77 9.88 11.79
N PHE A 292 22.34 9.39 10.71
CA PHE A 292 21.65 9.43 9.42
C PHE A 292 22.10 8.30 8.49
N ILE A 293 21.26 8.07 7.48
CA ILE A 293 21.53 7.25 6.32
C ILE A 293 21.48 8.16 5.10
N LEU A 294 22.48 8.11 4.24
CA LEU A 294 22.49 8.91 3.03
C LEU A 294 21.41 8.44 2.05
N MET A 295 20.81 9.40 1.38
CA MET A 295 19.89 9.15 0.27
C MET A 295 20.68 9.25 -1.04
N PRO A 296 20.46 8.36 -2.01
CA PRO A 296 21.05 8.50 -3.33
C PRO A 296 20.69 9.85 -3.98
N ASP A 297 21.62 10.40 -4.74
CA ASP A 297 21.42 11.66 -5.44
C ASP A 297 20.44 11.51 -6.60
N PHE A 298 19.59 12.52 -6.77
CA PHE A 298 18.65 12.62 -7.87
C PHE A 298 18.98 13.83 -8.73
N ASN A 299 18.93 13.63 -10.04
CA ASN A 299 18.89 14.71 -11.02
C ASN A 299 17.47 14.73 -11.61
N SER A 300 16.67 15.70 -11.18
CA SER A 300 15.22 15.72 -11.42
C SER A 300 14.55 14.42 -10.93
N LYS A 301 13.94 13.67 -11.83
CA LYS A 301 13.22 12.42 -11.52
C LYS A 301 14.08 11.15 -11.62
N ASN A 302 15.40 11.25 -11.88
CA ASN A 302 16.26 10.09 -12.07
C ASN A 302 17.39 10.01 -11.08
N LEU A 303 17.76 8.80 -10.67
CA LEU A 303 18.96 8.54 -9.88
C LEU A 303 20.20 9.00 -10.65
N THR A 304 21.10 9.73 -9.98
CA THR A 304 22.33 10.22 -10.59
C THR A 304 23.30 9.05 -10.79
N ARG A 305 23.71 8.85 -12.04
CA ARG A 305 24.63 7.79 -12.45
C ARG A 305 25.70 8.32 -13.40
N TYR A 306 26.88 7.76 -13.31
CA TYR A 306 27.94 8.01 -14.29
C TYR A 306 28.35 6.68 -14.93
N LYS A 307 28.04 6.52 -16.20
CA LYS A 307 28.28 5.26 -16.98
C LYS A 307 27.72 4.05 -16.23
N SER A 308 28.55 3.08 -15.89
CA SER A 308 28.17 1.84 -15.16
C SER A 308 28.17 1.98 -13.64
N ARG A 309 28.45 3.18 -13.09
CA ARG A 309 28.36 3.42 -11.64
C ARG A 309 26.91 3.34 -11.20
N LYS A 310 26.66 2.66 -10.07
CA LYS A 310 25.29 2.43 -9.59
C LYS A 310 24.67 3.72 -9.06
N LEU A 311 25.24 4.33 -8.04
CA LEU A 311 24.67 5.49 -7.33
C LEU A 311 25.76 6.44 -6.85
N PHE A 312 25.39 7.69 -6.64
CA PHE A 312 26.20 8.73 -6.01
C PHE A 312 25.46 9.28 -4.78
N TYR A 313 26.23 9.75 -3.80
CA TYR A 313 25.75 10.30 -2.53
C TYR A 313 26.56 11.54 -2.19
N SER A 314 25.93 12.71 -2.27
CA SER A 314 26.60 14.01 -2.00
C SER A 314 26.52 14.44 -0.54
N GLN A 315 25.85 13.68 0.32
CA GLN A 315 25.50 14.01 1.72
C GLN A 315 24.47 15.14 1.88
N ASP A 316 23.87 15.64 0.81
CA ASP A 316 22.90 16.72 0.87
C ASP A 316 21.54 16.24 1.40
N LYS A 317 21.17 14.99 1.11
CA LYS A 317 19.91 14.40 1.51
C LYS A 317 20.11 13.16 2.39
N LYS A 318 19.31 13.07 3.44
CA LYS A 318 19.32 11.99 4.42
C LYS A 318 17.97 11.26 4.35
N ILE A 319 18.01 9.98 3.99
CA ILE A 319 16.77 9.23 3.71
C ILE A 319 15.87 9.13 4.95
N ASN A 320 16.44 9.05 6.15
CA ASN A 320 15.68 9.04 7.39
C ASN A 320 14.93 10.36 7.66
N LEU A 321 15.35 11.48 7.08
CA LEU A 321 14.66 12.78 7.16
C LEU A 321 13.68 13.00 6.01
N GLU A 322 13.97 12.45 4.83
CA GLU A 322 13.12 12.59 3.64
C GLU A 322 11.99 11.57 3.60
N LEU A 323 12.19 10.37 4.16
CA LEU A 323 11.21 9.28 4.14
C LEU A 323 9.81 9.67 4.64
N PRO A 324 9.64 10.40 5.77
CA PRO A 324 8.32 10.82 6.23
C PRO A 324 7.57 11.68 5.22
N LYS A 325 8.27 12.61 4.56
CA LYS A 325 7.68 13.49 3.54
C LYS A 325 7.25 12.71 2.30
N LEU A 326 8.09 11.76 1.86
CA LEU A 326 7.78 10.91 0.72
C LEU A 326 6.55 10.04 0.99
N LEU A 327 6.45 9.48 2.20
CA LEU A 327 5.31 8.66 2.62
C LEU A 327 4.04 9.48 2.79
N GLU A 328 4.12 10.68 3.38
CA GLU A 328 2.99 11.58 3.53
C GLU A 328 2.36 11.92 2.17
N VAL A 329 3.19 12.25 1.19
CA VAL A 329 2.71 12.53 -0.19
C VAL A 329 2.10 11.29 -0.82
N LEU A 330 2.72 10.11 -0.66
CA LEU A 330 2.17 8.84 -1.19
C LEU A 330 0.80 8.54 -0.60
N LEU A 331 0.66 8.65 0.71
CA LEU A 331 -0.58 8.32 1.42
C LEU A 331 -1.69 9.33 1.13
N ASN A 332 -1.32 10.62 1.01
CA ASN A 332 -2.28 11.64 0.56
C ASN A 332 -2.74 11.35 -0.88
N SER A 333 -1.82 11.01 -1.78
CA SER A 333 -2.20 10.65 -3.16
C SER A 333 -3.03 9.36 -3.22
N THR A 334 -2.80 8.41 -2.30
CA THR A 334 -3.61 7.20 -2.12
C THR A 334 -5.05 7.58 -1.75
N HIS A 335 -5.21 8.41 -0.72
CA HIS A 335 -6.50 8.91 -0.28
C HIS A 335 -7.24 9.67 -1.40
N GLN A 336 -6.54 10.57 -2.12
CA GLN A 336 -7.13 11.31 -3.23
C GLN A 336 -7.52 10.39 -4.40
N THR A 337 -6.75 9.35 -4.67
CA THR A 337 -7.08 8.36 -5.71
C THR A 337 -8.39 7.64 -5.39
N LEU A 338 -8.55 7.17 -4.15
CA LEU A 338 -9.79 6.53 -3.70
C LEU A 338 -10.99 7.50 -3.75
N ASN A 339 -10.80 8.75 -3.34
CA ASN A 339 -11.84 9.77 -3.40
C ASN A 339 -12.30 10.04 -4.83
N VAL A 340 -11.37 10.20 -5.78
CA VAL A 340 -11.70 10.39 -7.20
C VAL A 340 -12.39 9.15 -7.78
N LEU A 341 -11.91 7.96 -7.45
CA LEU A 341 -12.52 6.69 -7.87
C LEU A 341 -13.98 6.60 -7.44
N LEU A 342 -14.27 6.87 -6.16
CA LEU A 342 -15.64 6.82 -5.64
C LEU A 342 -16.52 7.91 -6.25
N LYS A 343 -16.01 9.13 -6.41
CA LYS A 343 -16.78 10.22 -7.06
C LYS A 343 -17.13 9.88 -8.50
N LYS A 344 -16.23 9.27 -9.23
CA LYS A 344 -16.41 8.98 -10.65
C LYS A 344 -17.37 7.83 -10.91
N TYR A 345 -17.33 6.78 -10.08
CA TYR A 345 -18.05 5.54 -10.36
C TYR A 345 -19.21 5.26 -9.42
N TRP A 346 -19.30 5.93 -8.26
CA TRP A 346 -20.36 5.73 -7.28
C TRP A 346 -21.31 6.93 -7.20
N PHE A 347 -20.78 8.13 -6.94
CA PHE A 347 -21.62 9.29 -6.74
C PHE A 347 -22.23 9.85 -8.04
N ALA A 348 -21.66 9.54 -9.20
CA ALA A 348 -22.26 9.91 -10.49
C ALA A 348 -23.59 9.15 -10.70
N GLU A 349 -23.64 7.87 -10.38
CA GLU A 349 -24.85 7.05 -10.49
C GLU A 349 -25.96 7.51 -9.51
N MET A 350 -25.60 7.84 -8.26
CA MET A 350 -26.55 8.37 -7.28
C MET A 350 -27.14 9.73 -7.69
N SER A 351 -26.36 10.58 -8.35
CA SER A 351 -26.86 11.89 -8.82
C SER A 351 -27.86 11.74 -9.99
N GLU A 352 -27.74 10.74 -10.81
CA GLU A 352 -28.70 10.43 -11.88
C GLU A 352 -30.01 9.85 -11.31
N GLU A 353 -29.95 8.93 -10.34
CA GLU A 353 -31.14 8.41 -9.65
C GLU A 353 -31.88 9.50 -8.88
N PHE A 354 -31.17 10.38 -8.17
CA PHE A 354 -31.78 11.52 -7.47
C PHE A 354 -32.41 12.55 -8.45
N SER A 355 -31.79 12.77 -9.60
CA SER A 355 -32.34 13.68 -10.61
C SER A 355 -33.57 13.11 -11.30
N LEU A 356 -33.66 11.82 -11.50
CA LEU A 356 -34.83 11.14 -12.05
C LEU A 356 -36.00 11.10 -11.06
N THR A 357 -35.71 10.93 -9.76
CA THR A 357 -36.75 10.95 -8.70
C THR A 357 -37.34 12.35 -8.47
N LEU A 358 -36.57 13.41 -8.69
CA LEU A 358 -37.05 14.81 -8.60
C LEU A 358 -37.81 15.27 -9.84
N GLN A 359 -37.66 14.60 -10.99
CA GLN A 359 -38.43 14.88 -12.20
C GLN A 359 -39.75 14.10 -12.28
N SER A 360 -39.93 13.10 -11.42
CA SER A 360 -41.13 12.25 -11.35
C SER A 360 -42.10 12.64 -10.22
N ASN A 361 -41.83 13.68 -9.45
CA ASN A 361 -42.70 14.33 -8.45
C ASN A 361 -42.95 15.78 -8.84
#